data_358c0abdd7996b949bacabf45fe854d3
#
_entry.id   358c0abdd7996b949bacabf45fe854d3
#
_cell.length_a   1.000
_cell.length_b   1.000
_cell.length_c   1.000
_cell.angle_alpha   90.00
_cell.angle_beta   90.00
_cell.angle_gamma   90.00
#
_symmetry.space_group_name_H-M   'P 1'
#
loop_
_entity.id
_entity.type
_entity.pdbx_description
1 polymer ?
#
loop_
_entity_poly.entity_id
_entity_poly.type
_entity_poly.pdbx_seq_one_letter_code
_entity_poly.pdbx_strand_id
1 'polypeptide(L)'
;MAQNNTPIRALVLAGGGARGSYQVGVWRALAELGWRPQIITGTSVGSLNGAMFALDLYETARDMWLTIRSQDVIELPAEDAPLPELHAFLKDAVTQGGMDVTPLEEIVERVLDEDALRRSPIRLGLVTVEQKTLKARELPLEEIPEGKVKDYLLASAACFPALRAHTIDGVSYLDGGYRDNMPTALAQKMGAEELVCVDLEGVGITLPNRTGLPTTMIRSYWELGDILHFDPDTARRNMELGYYDTVSYTHLTLPTTE
;
A
#
# COMPACT_ATOMS: atom_id res chain seq x y z
N MET A 1 27.51 16.73 25.76
CA MET A 1 27.22 15.44 25.13
C MET A 1 26.08 15.69 24.18
N ALA A 2 26.32 15.72 22.86
CA ALA A 2 25.27 15.82 21.89
C ALA A 2 24.43 14.52 21.99
N GLN A 3 23.17 14.62 22.35
CA GLN A 3 22.25 13.50 22.22
C GLN A 3 22.21 13.19 20.71
N ASN A 4 22.69 12.00 20.32
CA ASN A 4 22.45 11.45 18.99
C ASN A 4 20.94 11.22 18.87
N ASN A 5 20.21 12.26 18.52
CA ASN A 5 18.79 12.17 18.30
C ASN A 5 18.61 11.65 16.86
N THR A 6 18.54 10.34 16.69
CA THR A 6 18.20 9.74 15.38
C THR A 6 16.85 10.28 14.96
N PRO A 7 16.70 10.85 13.75
CA PRO A 7 15.44 11.44 13.31
C PRO A 7 14.32 10.38 13.28
N ILE A 8 13.10 10.82 13.55
CA ILE A 8 11.90 9.97 13.38
C ILE A 8 11.69 9.74 11.89
N ARG A 9 11.89 8.51 11.47
CA ARG A 9 11.86 8.08 10.07
C ARG A 9 10.48 7.56 9.67
N ALA A 10 10.01 7.99 8.51
CA ALA A 10 8.81 7.44 7.92
C ALA A 10 9.09 6.77 6.58
N LEU A 11 8.44 5.62 6.36
CA LEU A 11 8.29 4.97 5.06
C LEU A 11 6.93 5.34 4.50
N VAL A 12 6.92 5.98 3.33
CA VAL A 12 5.70 6.40 2.64
C VAL A 12 5.49 5.50 1.42
N LEU A 13 4.40 4.75 1.39
CA LEU A 13 4.10 3.72 0.40
C LEU A 13 2.97 4.16 -0.51
N ALA A 14 3.27 4.40 -1.78
CA ALA A 14 2.27 4.76 -2.78
C ALA A 14 1.31 3.60 -3.10
N GLY A 15 0.12 3.94 -3.58
CA GLY A 15 -0.79 2.98 -4.20
C GLY A 15 -0.33 2.56 -5.60
N GLY A 16 -0.80 1.38 -6.06
CA GLY A 16 -0.41 0.87 -7.37
C GLY A 16 -0.80 -0.59 -7.64
N GLY A 17 -1.72 -1.16 -6.87
CA GLY A 17 -2.26 -2.52 -7.09
C GLY A 17 -1.16 -3.58 -7.15
N ALA A 18 -1.14 -4.40 -8.21
CA ALA A 18 -0.19 -5.50 -8.41
C ALA A 18 1.30 -5.08 -8.41
N ARG A 19 1.59 -3.79 -8.64
CA ARG A 19 2.95 -3.23 -8.53
C ARG A 19 3.47 -3.19 -7.09
N GLY A 20 2.61 -3.43 -6.09
CA GLY A 20 2.96 -3.44 -4.67
C GLY A 20 4.04 -4.44 -4.28
N SER A 21 4.25 -5.50 -5.08
CA SER A 21 5.37 -6.44 -4.92
C SER A 21 6.75 -5.74 -4.91
N TYR A 22 6.91 -4.64 -5.64
CA TYR A 22 8.12 -3.80 -5.62
C TYR A 22 8.44 -3.28 -4.20
N GLN A 23 7.42 -2.88 -3.43
CA GLN A 23 7.60 -2.38 -2.07
C GLN A 23 8.16 -3.45 -1.12
N VAL A 24 7.88 -4.73 -1.37
CA VAL A 24 8.44 -5.85 -0.58
C VAL A 24 9.95 -5.96 -0.78
N GLY A 25 10.41 -5.78 -2.01
CA GLY A 25 11.85 -5.71 -2.32
C GLY A 25 12.54 -4.52 -1.65
N VAL A 26 11.89 -3.35 -1.71
CA VAL A 26 12.37 -2.14 -1.01
C VAL A 26 12.47 -2.38 0.50
N TRP A 27 11.43 -2.95 1.11
CA TRP A 27 11.41 -3.27 2.54
C TRP A 27 12.59 -4.17 2.95
N ARG A 28 12.85 -5.21 2.17
CA ARG A 28 13.98 -6.12 2.38
C ARG A 28 15.30 -5.35 2.37
N ALA A 29 15.54 -4.55 1.34
CA ALA A 29 16.79 -3.81 1.18
C ALA A 29 17.01 -2.80 2.33
N LEU A 30 15.96 -2.04 2.69
CA LEU A 30 16.02 -1.12 3.83
C LEU A 30 16.36 -1.86 5.13
N ALA A 31 15.76 -3.05 5.34
CA ALA A 31 16.03 -3.89 6.49
C ALA A 31 17.49 -4.35 6.56
N GLU A 32 18.04 -4.83 5.44
CA GLU A 32 19.43 -5.30 5.32
C GLU A 32 20.44 -4.13 5.50
N LEU A 33 20.06 -2.92 5.09
CA LEU A 33 20.85 -1.68 5.29
C LEU A 33 20.71 -1.13 6.72
N GLY A 34 19.97 -1.78 7.60
CA GLY A 34 19.77 -1.31 8.98
C GLY A 34 18.88 -0.08 9.09
N TRP A 35 18.17 0.32 8.00
CA TRP A 35 17.22 1.41 8.05
C TRP A 35 15.87 0.89 8.53
N ARG A 36 15.32 1.51 9.57
CA ARG A 36 14.04 1.13 10.17
C ARG A 36 13.17 2.37 10.37
N PRO A 37 11.91 2.36 9.90
CA PRO A 37 10.98 3.45 10.17
C PRO A 37 10.32 3.29 11.55
N GLN A 38 9.92 4.40 12.14
CA GLN A 38 9.01 4.47 13.28
C GLN A 38 7.57 4.73 12.83
N ILE A 39 7.40 5.20 11.58
CA ILE A 39 6.11 5.52 10.99
C ILE A 39 6.06 4.90 9.60
N ILE A 40 4.92 4.29 9.26
CA ILE A 40 4.59 3.91 7.89
C ILE A 40 3.28 4.60 7.52
N THR A 41 3.26 5.29 6.38
CA THR A 41 2.02 5.78 5.81
C THR A 41 1.83 5.20 4.41
N GLY A 42 0.59 4.84 4.09
CA GLY A 42 0.32 4.19 2.81
C GLY A 42 -1.06 4.50 2.24
N THR A 43 -1.18 4.30 0.94
CA THR A 43 -2.44 4.40 0.20
C THR A 43 -2.65 3.12 -0.59
N SER A 44 -3.89 2.61 -0.63
CA SER A 44 -4.22 1.40 -1.41
C SER A 44 -3.33 0.21 -1.02
N VAL A 45 -2.73 -0.48 -1.99
CA VAL A 45 -1.76 -1.56 -1.73
C VAL A 45 -0.63 -1.13 -0.79
N GLY A 46 -0.25 0.16 -0.80
CA GLY A 46 0.75 0.69 0.13
C GLY A 46 0.29 0.66 1.58
N SER A 47 -1.01 0.81 1.86
CA SER A 47 -1.56 0.65 3.21
C SER A 47 -1.58 -0.83 3.65
N LEU A 48 -1.89 -1.75 2.73
CA LEU A 48 -1.90 -3.20 2.96
C LEU A 48 -0.49 -3.73 3.26
N ASN A 49 0.48 -3.41 2.39
CA ASN A 49 1.88 -3.75 2.63
C ASN A 49 2.41 -3.09 3.90
N GLY A 50 2.04 -1.82 4.14
CA GLY A 50 2.43 -1.08 5.34
C GLY A 50 1.96 -1.76 6.63
N ALA A 51 0.76 -2.31 6.65
CA ALA A 51 0.27 -3.10 7.79
C ALA A 51 1.10 -4.37 8.01
N MET A 52 1.43 -5.09 6.94
CA MET A 52 2.30 -6.27 7.03
C MET A 52 3.71 -5.92 7.51
N PHE A 53 4.27 -4.82 7.03
CA PHE A 53 5.60 -4.36 7.46
C PHE A 53 5.60 -3.89 8.91
N ALA A 54 4.54 -3.23 9.36
CA ALA A 54 4.40 -2.83 10.76
C ALA A 54 4.22 -4.05 11.70
N LEU A 55 3.73 -5.18 11.19
CA LEU A 55 3.63 -6.47 11.89
C LEU A 55 4.90 -7.32 11.78
N ASP A 56 5.94 -6.84 11.10
CA ASP A 56 7.19 -7.60 10.80
C ASP A 56 6.93 -8.92 10.04
N LEU A 57 5.93 -8.93 9.15
CA LEU A 57 5.50 -10.09 8.38
C LEU A 57 6.16 -10.14 6.98
N TYR A 58 7.48 -9.88 6.89
CA TYR A 58 8.19 -9.87 5.61
C TYR A 58 8.04 -11.19 4.83
N GLU A 59 8.31 -12.32 5.49
CA GLU A 59 8.26 -13.63 4.83
C GLU A 59 6.84 -13.94 4.31
N THR A 60 5.83 -13.63 5.12
CA THR A 60 4.42 -13.80 4.71
C THR A 60 4.08 -12.91 3.51
N ALA A 61 4.50 -11.64 3.53
CA ALA A 61 4.30 -10.72 2.41
C ALA A 61 4.98 -11.24 1.13
N ARG A 62 6.25 -11.65 1.23
CA ARG A 62 7.00 -12.21 0.11
C ARG A 62 6.30 -13.44 -0.48
N ASP A 63 5.96 -14.41 0.36
CA ASP A 63 5.38 -15.67 -0.10
C ASP A 63 3.99 -15.47 -0.71
N MET A 64 3.20 -14.56 -0.13
CA MET A 64 1.92 -14.15 -0.69
C MET A 64 2.11 -13.55 -2.09
N TRP A 65 2.99 -12.57 -2.26
CA TRP A 65 3.24 -11.94 -3.56
C TRP A 65 3.80 -12.92 -4.61
N LEU A 66 4.55 -13.95 -4.20
CA LEU A 66 5.08 -14.99 -5.09
C LEU A 66 4.03 -16.03 -5.52
N THR A 67 2.83 -15.99 -4.95
CA THR A 67 1.77 -16.97 -5.24
C THR A 67 0.46 -16.33 -5.70
N ILE A 68 0.21 -15.06 -5.33
CA ILE A 68 -1.04 -14.35 -5.60
C ILE A 68 -1.29 -14.19 -7.11
N ARG A 69 -2.54 -14.40 -7.51
CA ARG A 69 -3.06 -14.19 -8.87
C ARG A 69 -4.26 -13.25 -8.84
N SER A 70 -4.65 -12.72 -9.99
CA SER A 70 -5.78 -11.79 -10.07
C SER A 70 -7.08 -12.34 -9.47
N GLN A 71 -7.35 -13.63 -9.63
CA GLN A 71 -8.51 -14.31 -9.05
C GLN A 71 -8.50 -14.40 -7.53
N ASP A 72 -7.32 -14.28 -6.90
CA ASP A 72 -7.17 -14.28 -5.44
C ASP A 72 -7.42 -12.88 -4.84
N VAL A 73 -7.59 -11.87 -5.67
CA VAL A 73 -7.83 -10.47 -5.27
C VAL A 73 -9.22 -10.01 -5.68
N ILE A 74 -9.66 -10.43 -6.86
CA ILE A 74 -10.89 -9.99 -7.51
C ILE A 74 -11.66 -11.23 -7.95
N GLU A 75 -12.96 -11.25 -7.71
CA GLU A 75 -13.80 -12.28 -8.29
C GLU A 75 -13.85 -12.11 -9.81
N LEU A 76 -13.32 -13.09 -10.54
CA LEU A 76 -13.27 -13.11 -12.00
C LEU A 76 -14.00 -14.34 -12.54
N PRO A 77 -14.62 -14.24 -13.74
CA PRO A 77 -15.15 -15.41 -14.41
C PRO A 77 -14.02 -16.38 -14.81
N ALA A 78 -14.37 -17.64 -15.05
CA ALA A 78 -13.40 -18.62 -15.53
C ALA A 78 -12.73 -18.15 -16.83
N GLU A 79 -11.45 -18.50 -17.04
CA GLU A 79 -10.69 -18.07 -18.24
C GLU A 79 -11.33 -18.54 -19.55
N ASP A 80 -12.06 -19.66 -19.53
CA ASP A 80 -12.81 -20.24 -20.64
C ASP A 80 -14.31 -19.94 -20.61
N ALA A 81 -14.74 -18.96 -19.79
CA ALA A 81 -16.15 -18.61 -19.65
C ALA A 81 -16.79 -18.26 -20.99
N PRO A 82 -17.98 -18.78 -21.30
CA PRO A 82 -18.71 -18.46 -22.53
C PRO A 82 -19.03 -16.95 -22.61
N LEU A 83 -19.06 -16.40 -23.83
CA LEU A 83 -19.39 -14.97 -24.05
C LEU A 83 -20.64 -14.46 -23.30
N PRO A 84 -21.76 -15.23 -23.20
CA PRO A 84 -22.91 -14.79 -22.42
C PRO A 84 -22.62 -14.62 -20.93
N GLU A 85 -21.76 -15.47 -20.33
CA GLU A 85 -21.37 -15.42 -18.95
C GLU A 85 -20.46 -14.22 -18.70
N LEU A 86 -19.49 -13.99 -19.59
CA LEU A 86 -18.64 -12.81 -19.55
C LEU A 86 -19.46 -11.51 -19.66
N HIS A 87 -20.45 -11.45 -20.55
CA HIS A 87 -21.35 -10.31 -20.65
C HIS A 87 -22.19 -10.10 -19.38
N ALA A 88 -22.68 -11.20 -18.78
CA ALA A 88 -23.42 -11.13 -17.52
C ALA A 88 -22.54 -10.60 -16.40
N PHE A 89 -21.30 -11.09 -16.28
CA PHE A 89 -20.31 -10.61 -15.32
C PHE A 89 -20.02 -9.13 -15.48
N LEU A 90 -19.69 -8.66 -16.70
CA LEU A 90 -19.42 -7.24 -16.97
C LEU A 90 -20.62 -6.35 -16.65
N LYS A 91 -21.84 -6.82 -16.99
CA LYS A 91 -23.07 -6.11 -16.67
C LYS A 91 -23.29 -6.02 -15.16
N ASP A 92 -23.02 -7.10 -14.43
CA ASP A 92 -23.14 -7.13 -12.97
C ASP A 92 -22.10 -6.22 -12.32
N ALA A 93 -20.85 -6.30 -12.72
CA ALA A 93 -19.79 -5.41 -12.23
C ALA A 93 -20.16 -3.93 -12.43
N VAL A 94 -20.67 -3.55 -13.60
CA VAL A 94 -21.15 -2.18 -13.84
C VAL A 94 -22.35 -1.82 -12.97
N THR A 95 -23.30 -2.74 -12.81
CA THR A 95 -24.54 -2.51 -12.04
C THR A 95 -24.26 -2.41 -10.54
N GLN A 96 -23.31 -3.19 -10.04
CA GLN A 96 -22.88 -3.22 -8.64
C GLN A 96 -21.82 -2.13 -8.32
N GLY A 97 -21.37 -1.40 -9.32
CA GLY A 97 -20.40 -0.32 -9.16
C GLY A 97 -18.96 -0.80 -8.94
N GLY A 98 -18.54 -1.86 -9.62
CA GLY A 98 -17.21 -2.43 -9.60
C GLY A 98 -17.20 -3.95 -9.36
N MET A 99 -16.01 -4.56 -9.57
CA MET A 99 -15.78 -5.97 -9.30
C MET A 99 -15.80 -6.27 -7.81
N ASP A 100 -16.20 -7.49 -7.48
CA ASP A 100 -16.21 -7.99 -6.09
C ASP A 100 -14.79 -8.24 -5.59
N VAL A 101 -14.52 -7.85 -4.35
CA VAL A 101 -13.22 -7.95 -3.69
C VAL A 101 -13.23 -8.91 -2.50
N THR A 102 -14.24 -9.76 -2.39
CA THR A 102 -14.33 -10.78 -1.34
C THR A 102 -13.03 -11.59 -1.20
N PRO A 103 -12.35 -12.01 -2.29
CA PRO A 103 -11.07 -12.73 -2.15
C PRO A 103 -9.99 -11.89 -1.45
N LEU A 104 -9.90 -10.59 -1.73
CA LEU A 104 -8.98 -9.69 -1.02
C LEU A 104 -9.36 -9.54 0.46
N GLU A 105 -10.66 -9.47 0.77
CA GLU A 105 -11.14 -9.40 2.16
C GLU A 105 -10.71 -10.63 2.96
N GLU A 106 -10.78 -11.82 2.36
CA GLU A 106 -10.33 -13.08 2.97
C GLU A 106 -8.82 -13.12 3.21
N ILE A 107 -8.03 -12.55 2.28
CA ILE A 107 -6.57 -12.41 2.46
C ILE A 107 -6.28 -11.50 3.65
N VAL A 108 -6.90 -10.32 3.69
CA VAL A 108 -6.68 -9.35 4.78
C VAL A 108 -7.12 -9.95 6.12
N GLU A 109 -8.26 -10.62 6.19
CA GLU A 109 -8.76 -11.30 7.39
C GLU A 109 -7.77 -12.33 7.93
N ARG A 110 -7.14 -13.11 7.04
CA ARG A 110 -6.21 -14.17 7.40
C ARG A 110 -4.87 -13.65 7.91
N VAL A 111 -4.43 -12.48 7.45
CA VAL A 111 -3.09 -11.95 7.70
C VAL A 111 -3.07 -10.89 8.79
N LEU A 112 -4.17 -10.12 8.92
CA LEU A 112 -4.23 -8.98 9.82
C LEU A 112 -4.51 -9.43 11.27
N ASP A 113 -3.57 -9.15 12.16
CA ASP A 113 -3.78 -9.14 13.61
C ASP A 113 -3.86 -7.68 14.07
N GLU A 114 -5.08 -7.16 14.24
CA GLU A 114 -5.31 -5.76 14.62
C GLU A 114 -4.70 -5.43 15.99
N ASP A 115 -4.80 -6.35 16.96
CA ASP A 115 -4.26 -6.15 18.29
C ASP A 115 -2.74 -6.08 18.28
N ALA A 116 -2.08 -6.95 17.50
CA ALA A 116 -0.64 -6.90 17.32
C ALA A 116 -0.23 -5.62 16.59
N LEU A 117 -0.96 -5.20 15.56
CA LEU A 117 -0.68 -3.97 14.80
C LEU A 117 -0.78 -2.73 15.70
N ARG A 118 -1.78 -2.66 16.58
CA ARG A 118 -1.92 -1.55 17.55
C ARG A 118 -0.81 -1.50 18.59
N ARG A 119 -0.19 -2.65 18.89
CA ARG A 119 0.96 -2.74 19.80
C ARG A 119 2.32 -2.64 19.09
N SER A 120 2.32 -2.54 17.77
CA SER A 120 3.56 -2.44 16.99
C SER A 120 4.37 -1.19 17.38
N PRO A 121 5.71 -1.27 17.44
CA PRO A 121 6.55 -0.11 17.59
C PRO A 121 6.53 0.80 16.35
N ILE A 122 6.04 0.31 15.21
CA ILE A 122 5.87 1.08 13.98
C ILE A 122 4.43 1.56 13.89
N ARG A 123 4.23 2.87 13.89
CA ARG A 123 2.90 3.49 13.78
C ARG A 123 2.46 3.50 12.32
N LEU A 124 1.25 3.02 12.06
CA LEU A 124 0.66 2.99 10.72
C LEU A 124 -0.30 4.18 10.53
N GLY A 125 -0.28 4.76 9.33
CA GLY A 125 -1.31 5.70 8.86
C GLY A 125 -1.75 5.34 7.44
N LEU A 126 -3.01 5.58 7.11
CA LEU A 126 -3.55 5.30 5.79
C LEU A 126 -4.45 6.43 5.28
N VAL A 127 -4.69 6.42 3.97
CA VAL A 127 -5.60 7.37 3.34
C VAL A 127 -6.72 6.62 2.64
N THR A 128 -7.95 7.12 2.81
CA THR A 128 -9.12 6.73 2.03
C THR A 128 -9.93 7.99 1.68
N VAL A 129 -10.93 7.88 0.82
CA VAL A 129 -11.74 9.00 0.36
C VAL A 129 -13.21 8.71 0.58
N GLU A 130 -13.91 9.57 1.29
CA GLU A 130 -15.37 9.46 1.42
C GLU A 130 -16.04 9.71 0.05
N GLN A 131 -16.77 8.72 -0.46
CA GLN A 131 -17.33 8.76 -1.81
C GLN A 131 -18.27 9.94 -2.05
N LYS A 132 -19.15 10.25 -1.09
CA LYS A 132 -20.15 11.30 -1.24
C LYS A 132 -19.57 12.69 -1.29
N THR A 133 -18.56 12.97 -0.48
CA THR A 133 -17.97 14.31 -0.32
C THR A 133 -16.68 14.48 -1.11
N LEU A 134 -16.09 13.38 -1.57
CA LEU A 134 -14.76 13.30 -2.17
C LEU A 134 -13.67 13.91 -1.28
N LYS A 135 -13.85 13.89 0.03
CA LYS A 135 -12.85 14.34 1.00
C LYS A 135 -11.92 13.20 1.38
N ALA A 136 -10.63 13.49 1.39
CA ALA A 136 -9.63 12.57 1.94
C ALA A 136 -9.84 12.40 3.44
N ARG A 137 -9.65 11.17 3.91
CA ARG A 137 -9.55 10.80 5.31
C ARG A 137 -8.15 10.26 5.54
N GLU A 138 -7.33 11.10 6.12
CA GLU A 138 -5.96 10.76 6.55
C GLU A 138 -6.04 10.26 7.98
N LEU A 139 -5.84 8.97 8.16
CA LEU A 139 -6.13 8.26 9.41
C LEU A 139 -4.86 7.60 9.97
N PRO A 140 -4.23 8.19 11.00
CA PRO A 140 -3.35 7.42 11.87
C PRO A 140 -4.13 6.26 12.51
N LEU A 141 -3.46 5.13 12.74
CA LEU A 141 -4.10 3.93 13.28
C LEU A 141 -4.87 4.17 14.59
N GLU A 142 -4.36 5.06 15.42
CA GLU A 142 -4.98 5.46 16.68
C GLU A 142 -6.31 6.22 16.52
N GLU A 143 -6.57 6.80 15.35
CA GLU A 143 -7.83 7.46 15.01
C GLU A 143 -8.88 6.48 14.43
N ILE A 144 -8.47 5.23 14.12
CA ILE A 144 -9.36 4.18 13.62
C ILE A 144 -10.00 3.44 14.80
N PRO A 145 -11.35 3.33 14.86
CA PRO A 145 -12.02 2.58 15.93
C PRO A 145 -11.55 1.12 16.00
N GLU A 146 -11.53 0.56 17.21
CA GLU A 146 -11.20 -0.85 17.43
C GLU A 146 -12.15 -1.77 16.63
N GLY A 147 -11.57 -2.82 16.03
CA GLY A 147 -12.27 -3.77 15.15
C GLY A 147 -12.56 -3.25 13.75
N LYS A 148 -12.06 -2.04 13.37
CA LYS A 148 -12.33 -1.43 12.06
C LYS A 148 -11.09 -1.28 11.17
N VAL A 149 -9.93 -1.73 11.62
CA VAL A 149 -8.69 -1.55 10.84
C VAL A 149 -8.76 -2.29 9.50
N LYS A 150 -9.30 -3.51 9.47
CA LYS A 150 -9.56 -4.25 8.23
C LYS A 150 -10.41 -3.45 7.26
N ASP A 151 -11.54 -2.93 7.73
CA ASP A 151 -12.48 -2.16 6.90
C ASP A 151 -11.80 -0.93 6.28
N TYR A 152 -10.99 -0.19 7.06
CA TYR A 152 -10.30 0.99 6.54
C TYR A 152 -9.12 0.66 5.60
N LEU A 153 -8.43 -0.47 5.78
CA LEU A 153 -7.45 -0.97 4.82
C LEU A 153 -8.09 -1.32 3.49
N LEU A 154 -9.23 -2.02 3.51
CA LEU A 154 -10.02 -2.35 2.31
C LEU A 154 -10.60 -1.08 1.66
N ALA A 155 -11.08 -0.12 2.45
CA ALA A 155 -11.53 1.17 1.96
C ALA A 155 -10.41 1.95 1.26
N SER A 156 -9.19 1.90 1.81
CA SER A 156 -8.01 2.51 1.17
C SER A 156 -7.67 1.89 -0.18
N ALA A 157 -8.01 0.62 -0.39
CA ALA A 157 -7.75 -0.15 -1.62
C ALA A 157 -8.97 -0.26 -2.56
N ALA A 158 -10.08 0.42 -2.27
CA ALA A 158 -11.32 0.38 -3.05
C ALA A 158 -11.22 1.24 -4.34
N CYS A 159 -10.48 0.75 -5.34
CA CYS A 159 -10.16 1.43 -6.60
C CYS A 159 -11.37 1.46 -7.56
N PHE A 160 -12.40 2.20 -7.19
CA PHE A 160 -13.61 2.41 -8.01
C PHE A 160 -13.26 3.10 -9.35
N PRO A 161 -13.91 2.83 -10.50
CA PRO A 161 -15.00 1.87 -10.68
C PRO A 161 -14.53 0.42 -10.96
N ALA A 162 -13.23 0.16 -10.99
CA ALA A 162 -12.73 -1.21 -11.21
C ALA A 162 -13.13 -2.13 -10.05
N LEU A 163 -12.94 -1.68 -8.82
CA LEU A 163 -13.36 -2.37 -7.60
C LEU A 163 -14.52 -1.63 -6.93
N ARG A 164 -15.38 -2.34 -6.21
CA ARG A 164 -16.49 -1.73 -5.46
C ARG A 164 -15.98 -0.78 -4.38
N ALA A 165 -16.76 0.29 -4.15
CA ALA A 165 -16.57 1.13 -2.98
C ALA A 165 -16.80 0.31 -1.69
N HIS A 166 -15.94 0.50 -0.69
CA HIS A 166 -16.09 -0.20 0.60
C HIS A 166 -16.96 0.63 1.55
N THR A 167 -17.94 -0.02 2.21
CA THR A 167 -18.89 0.67 3.09
C THR A 167 -18.60 0.36 4.54
N ILE A 168 -18.35 1.41 5.35
CA ILE A 168 -18.10 1.32 6.80
C ILE A 168 -19.21 2.11 7.51
N ASP A 169 -19.99 1.46 8.35
CA ASP A 169 -21.05 2.07 9.15
C ASP A 169 -21.99 2.99 8.33
N GLY A 170 -22.34 2.54 7.11
CA GLY A 170 -23.25 3.25 6.19
C GLY A 170 -22.61 4.38 5.38
N VAL A 171 -21.30 4.60 5.50
CA VAL A 171 -20.54 5.54 4.69
C VAL A 171 -19.69 4.76 3.68
N SER A 172 -19.82 5.11 2.39
CA SER A 172 -19.02 4.49 1.33
C SER A 172 -17.72 5.23 1.09
N TYR A 173 -16.65 4.47 0.93
CA TYR A 173 -15.29 4.95 0.74
C TYR A 173 -14.69 4.45 -0.57
N LEU A 174 -13.81 5.25 -1.12
CA LEU A 174 -13.00 4.99 -2.31
C LEU A 174 -11.53 4.92 -1.93
N ASP A 175 -10.73 4.36 -2.83
CA ASP A 175 -9.27 4.34 -2.73
C ASP A 175 -8.68 5.72 -2.41
N GLY A 176 -7.69 5.74 -1.53
CA GLY A 176 -7.00 6.96 -1.13
C GLY A 176 -6.33 7.69 -2.29
N GLY A 177 -5.93 6.97 -3.34
CA GLY A 177 -5.31 7.51 -4.55
C GLY A 177 -6.17 8.53 -5.30
N TYR A 178 -7.48 8.59 -5.05
CA TYR A 178 -8.34 9.66 -5.57
C TYR A 178 -7.96 11.06 -5.06
N ARG A 179 -7.21 11.15 -3.97
CA ARG A 179 -6.83 12.43 -3.35
C ARG A 179 -5.37 12.53 -2.99
N ASP A 180 -4.78 11.46 -2.47
CA ASP A 180 -3.36 11.43 -2.12
C ASP A 180 -2.81 10.00 -2.22
N ASN A 181 -2.14 9.74 -3.34
CA ASN A 181 -1.55 8.42 -3.61
C ASN A 181 -0.21 8.21 -2.88
N MET A 182 0.40 9.24 -2.32
CA MET A 182 1.67 9.16 -1.58
C MET A 182 1.63 10.09 -0.35
N PRO A 183 1.12 9.61 0.81
CA PRO A 183 0.71 10.45 1.91
C PRO A 183 1.86 10.96 2.77
N THR A 184 2.71 11.83 2.19
CA THR A 184 3.84 12.48 2.88
C THR A 184 3.39 13.44 3.96
N ALA A 185 2.28 14.18 3.72
CA ALA A 185 1.73 15.10 4.70
C ALA A 185 1.21 14.37 5.96
N LEU A 186 0.60 13.20 5.78
CA LEU A 186 0.19 12.34 6.89
C LEU A 186 1.40 11.88 7.71
N ALA A 187 2.48 11.46 7.06
CA ALA A 187 3.71 11.08 7.76
C ALA A 187 4.27 12.22 8.61
N GLN A 188 4.29 13.45 8.07
CA GLN A 188 4.69 14.65 8.83
C GLN A 188 3.74 14.93 10.00
N LYS A 189 2.42 14.86 9.79
CA LYS A 189 1.41 15.01 10.85
C LYS A 189 1.61 14.00 11.98
N MET A 190 2.05 12.79 11.67
CA MET A 190 2.38 11.74 12.64
C MET A 190 3.73 11.95 13.33
N GLY A 191 4.50 12.97 12.95
CA GLY A 191 5.75 13.37 13.59
C GLY A 191 7.02 12.91 12.89
N ALA A 192 6.95 12.52 11.61
CA ALA A 192 8.15 12.19 10.83
C ALA A 192 9.07 13.40 10.66
N GLU A 193 10.39 13.15 10.71
CA GLU A 193 11.45 14.12 10.49
C GLU A 193 12.29 13.80 9.25
N GLU A 194 12.20 12.55 8.74
CA GLU A 194 12.84 12.07 7.52
C GLU A 194 11.90 11.10 6.79
N LEU A 195 11.86 11.19 5.45
CA LEU A 195 10.99 10.39 4.62
C LEU A 195 11.79 9.52 3.65
N VAL A 196 11.40 8.24 3.54
CA VAL A 196 11.67 7.40 2.38
C VAL A 196 10.34 7.13 1.70
N CYS A 197 10.20 7.56 0.46
CA CYS A 197 8.98 7.43 -0.33
C CYS A 197 9.17 6.38 -1.41
N VAL A 198 8.24 5.43 -1.53
CA VAL A 198 8.27 4.38 -2.55
C VAL A 198 7.14 4.62 -3.53
N ASP A 199 7.51 5.07 -4.74
CA ASP A 199 6.58 5.36 -5.82
C ASP A 199 6.41 4.14 -6.73
N LEU A 200 5.17 3.76 -6.97
CA LEU A 200 4.81 2.67 -7.89
C LEU A 200 4.36 3.18 -9.26
N GLU A 201 4.37 4.50 -9.46
CA GLU A 201 3.77 5.15 -10.65
C GLU A 201 2.35 4.63 -10.93
N GLY A 202 1.61 4.40 -9.84
CA GLY A 202 0.23 3.92 -9.88
C GLY A 202 -0.74 4.99 -10.32
N VAL A 203 -1.95 4.56 -10.68
CA VAL A 203 -3.05 5.48 -11.00
C VAL A 203 -3.52 6.17 -9.72
N GLY A 204 -3.54 7.51 -9.74
CA GLY A 204 -3.97 8.32 -8.62
C GLY A 204 -3.37 9.72 -8.63
N ILE A 205 -3.82 10.55 -7.70
CA ILE A 205 -3.29 11.91 -7.52
C ILE A 205 -2.13 11.82 -6.54
N THR A 206 -0.92 12.02 -7.02
CA THR A 206 0.26 12.19 -6.16
C THR A 206 0.43 13.68 -5.89
N LEU A 207 0.20 14.09 -4.65
CA LEU A 207 0.40 15.47 -4.25
C LEU A 207 1.90 15.82 -4.20
N PRO A 208 2.30 17.05 -4.57
CA PRO A 208 3.68 17.48 -4.37
C PRO A 208 4.07 17.40 -2.89
N ASN A 209 5.24 16.83 -2.61
CA ASN A 209 5.77 16.84 -1.24
C ASN A 209 6.07 18.28 -0.80
N ARG A 210 5.31 18.80 0.12
CA ARG A 210 5.44 20.14 0.71
C ARG A 210 5.88 20.12 2.17
N THR A 211 6.31 18.97 2.67
CA THR A 211 6.71 18.82 4.08
C THR A 211 7.98 19.59 4.42
N GLY A 212 8.85 19.82 3.44
CA GLY A 212 10.19 20.39 3.67
C GLY A 212 11.16 19.43 4.38
N LEU A 213 10.75 18.19 4.62
CA LEU A 213 11.57 17.18 5.28
C LEU A 213 12.59 16.55 4.30
N PRO A 214 13.76 16.14 4.78
CA PRO A 214 14.68 15.30 4.01
C PRO A 214 13.91 14.09 3.44
N THR A 215 13.97 13.91 2.12
CA THR A 215 13.17 12.91 1.45
C THR A 215 13.99 12.15 0.42
N THR A 216 14.04 10.83 0.56
CA THR A 216 14.57 9.92 -0.46
C THR A 216 13.41 9.31 -1.23
N MET A 217 13.43 9.45 -2.57
CA MET A 217 12.43 8.87 -3.46
C MET A 217 12.98 7.59 -4.10
N ILE A 218 12.33 6.47 -3.88
CA ILE A 218 12.64 5.19 -4.50
C ILE A 218 11.55 4.89 -5.53
N ARG A 219 11.95 4.71 -6.77
CA ARG A 219 11.07 4.33 -7.88
C ARG A 219 11.84 3.55 -8.92
N SER A 220 11.16 2.70 -9.66
CA SER A 220 11.77 1.94 -10.76
C SER A 220 11.87 2.78 -12.02
N TYR A 221 12.97 2.59 -12.78
CA TYR A 221 13.08 3.04 -14.16
C TYR A 221 12.37 2.09 -15.15
N TRP A 222 12.05 0.87 -14.70
CA TRP A 222 11.42 -0.15 -15.51
C TRP A 222 9.94 -0.21 -15.21
N GLU A 223 9.14 -0.47 -16.22
CA GLU A 223 7.71 -0.68 -16.05
C GLU A 223 7.45 -1.86 -15.09
N LEU A 224 6.60 -1.63 -14.09
CA LEU A 224 6.24 -2.62 -13.09
C LEU A 224 5.03 -3.49 -13.49
N GLY A 225 4.53 -3.33 -14.72
CA GLY A 225 3.37 -4.07 -15.23
C GLY A 225 2.03 -3.39 -14.97
N ASP A 226 0.94 -4.14 -15.17
CA ASP A 226 -0.43 -3.66 -14.96
C ASP A 226 -0.78 -3.63 -13.47
N ILE A 227 -1.65 -2.69 -13.06
CA ILE A 227 -2.06 -2.50 -11.66
C ILE A 227 -3.11 -3.52 -11.18
N LEU A 228 -3.85 -4.15 -12.09
CA LEU A 228 -4.90 -5.13 -11.79
C LEU A 228 -4.52 -6.56 -12.20
N HIS A 229 -3.36 -6.75 -12.81
CA HIS A 229 -2.88 -8.07 -13.22
C HIS A 229 -1.87 -8.60 -12.22
N PHE A 230 -2.34 -9.44 -11.31
CA PHE A 230 -1.50 -10.11 -10.31
C PHE A 230 -0.94 -11.40 -10.92
N ASP A 231 0.38 -11.45 -11.02
CA ASP A 231 1.14 -12.55 -11.61
C ASP A 231 2.44 -12.80 -10.82
N PRO A 232 2.69 -14.04 -10.38
CA PRO A 232 3.85 -14.38 -9.56
C PRO A 232 5.20 -14.06 -10.18
N ASP A 233 5.35 -14.20 -11.51
CA ASP A 233 6.63 -13.94 -12.17
C ASP A 233 6.91 -12.44 -12.25
N THR A 234 5.88 -11.64 -12.57
CA THR A 234 5.95 -10.17 -12.51
C THR A 234 6.24 -9.71 -11.08
N ALA A 235 5.60 -10.30 -10.09
CA ALA A 235 5.82 -9.98 -8.68
C ALA A 235 7.27 -10.27 -8.26
N ARG A 236 7.83 -11.42 -8.64
CA ARG A 236 9.24 -11.78 -8.38
C ARG A 236 10.19 -10.75 -8.97
N ARG A 237 10.01 -10.41 -10.26
CA ARG A 237 10.81 -9.40 -10.95
C ARG A 237 10.72 -8.05 -10.24
N ASN A 238 9.53 -7.61 -9.86
CA ASN A 238 9.32 -6.32 -9.21
C ASN A 238 9.98 -6.28 -7.82
N MET A 239 9.94 -7.37 -7.05
CA MET A 239 10.68 -7.47 -5.79
C MET A 239 12.19 -7.33 -5.98
N GLU A 240 12.76 -7.97 -7.02
CA GLU A 240 14.18 -7.82 -7.34
C GLU A 240 14.52 -6.38 -7.73
N LEU A 241 13.69 -5.74 -8.57
CA LEU A 241 13.86 -4.34 -8.93
C LEU A 241 13.82 -3.45 -7.70
N GLY A 242 12.81 -3.60 -6.81
CA GLY A 242 12.70 -2.82 -5.59
C GLY A 242 13.91 -2.97 -4.67
N TYR A 243 14.44 -4.17 -4.56
CA TYR A 243 15.67 -4.42 -3.80
C TYR A 243 16.88 -3.68 -4.40
N TYR A 244 17.15 -3.88 -5.68
CA TYR A 244 18.34 -3.30 -6.31
C TYR A 244 18.25 -1.79 -6.47
N ASP A 245 17.09 -1.25 -6.77
CA ASP A 245 16.89 0.21 -6.82
C ASP A 245 17.19 0.83 -5.43
N THR A 246 16.69 0.22 -4.36
CA THR A 246 16.95 0.70 -2.99
C THR A 246 18.44 0.67 -2.65
N VAL A 247 19.13 -0.42 -2.92
CA VAL A 247 20.57 -0.56 -2.66
C VAL A 247 21.36 0.50 -3.46
N SER A 248 21.00 0.74 -4.71
CA SER A 248 21.65 1.73 -5.56
C SER A 248 21.46 3.16 -5.04
N TYR A 249 20.28 3.53 -4.57
CA TYR A 249 20.00 4.85 -3.98
C TYR A 249 20.81 5.08 -2.72
N THR A 250 20.98 4.08 -1.86
CA THR A 250 21.69 4.22 -0.59
C THR A 250 23.18 4.39 -0.75
N HIS A 251 23.79 3.82 -1.78
CA HIS A 251 25.19 4.05 -2.11
C HIS A 251 25.48 5.49 -2.55
N LEU A 252 24.46 6.22 -3.02
CA LEU A 252 24.60 7.61 -3.49
C LEU A 252 24.27 8.65 -2.42
N THR A 253 23.53 8.30 -1.37
CA THR A 253 22.93 9.28 -0.44
C THR A 253 23.22 9.08 1.04
N LEU A 254 23.73 7.92 1.46
CA LEU A 254 24.11 7.72 2.85
C LEU A 254 25.56 8.17 3.08
N PRO A 255 25.86 9.00 4.10
CA PRO A 255 27.21 9.24 4.53
C PRO A 255 27.82 7.89 4.94
N THR A 256 28.93 7.52 4.33
CA THR A 256 29.78 6.44 4.83
C THR A 256 30.17 6.80 6.26
N THR A 257 29.60 6.12 7.25
CA THR A 257 30.13 6.15 8.61
C THR A 257 31.44 5.40 8.58
N GLU A 258 32.55 6.14 8.50
CA GLU A 258 33.86 5.66 8.94
C GLU A 258 33.89 5.57 10.47
#